data_b65156b08a821b01a30359114ba9e3c4
#
_entry.id   b65156b08a821b01a30359114ba9e3c4
#
_cell.length_a   1.000
_cell.length_b   1.000
_cell.length_c   1.000
_cell.angle_alpha   90.00
_cell.angle_beta   90.00
_cell.angle_gamma   90.00
#
_symmetry.space_group_name_H-M   'P 1'
#
loop_
_entity.id
_entity.type
_entity.pdbx_description
1 polymer ?
#
loop_
_entity_poly.entity_id
_entity_poly.type
_entity_poly.pdbx_seq_one_letter_code
_entity_poly.pdbx_strand_id
1 'polypeptide(L)'
;MANMLKPLSMMLVSVIGIGIVAFAIYVEPPETSINCDEQICTTGTIAQVVDGDTVKFLSDDGEEIRIRLALVNSPERTDEGGEEAKEFAESKCPSGSESVFILDRGQKPSFDREVGLVFCSEPSLNELLLDNEHAELDTRFCGRSEFGGLDWAVKYGCDD
;
A
#
# COMPACT_ATOMS: atom_id res chain seq x y z
N MET A 1 44.37 -71.22 3.83
CA MET A 1 45.59 -70.45 3.51
C MET A 1 45.19 -69.02 3.16
N ALA A 2 45.32 -68.13 4.09
CA ALA A 2 44.81 -66.77 4.02
C ALA A 2 45.91 -65.85 3.47
N ASN A 3 45.58 -65.13 2.43
CA ASN A 3 46.43 -64.05 1.92
C ASN A 3 45.80 -62.71 2.34
N MET A 4 46.48 -62.10 3.30
CA MET A 4 46.21 -60.77 3.80
C MET A 4 46.83 -59.74 2.87
N LEU A 5 46.02 -58.98 2.15
CA LEU A 5 46.40 -57.76 1.48
C LEU A 5 46.09 -56.57 2.38
N LYS A 6 47.16 -55.83 2.74
CA LYS A 6 47.05 -54.57 3.50
C LYS A 6 46.53 -53.45 2.59
N PRO A 7 45.63 -52.61 3.01
CA PRO A 7 45.28 -51.41 2.26
C PRO A 7 46.30 -50.30 2.49
N LEU A 8 46.69 -49.70 1.41
CA LEU A 8 47.57 -48.55 1.28
C LEU A 8 46.83 -47.30 1.85
N SER A 9 47.45 -46.71 2.87
CA SER A 9 46.94 -45.47 3.47
C SER A 9 47.10 -44.29 2.52
N MET A 10 46.01 -43.80 1.96
CA MET A 10 46.02 -42.60 1.15
C MET A 10 45.79 -41.40 2.08
N MET A 11 46.85 -40.58 2.27
CA MET A 11 46.83 -39.33 2.99
C MET A 11 45.98 -38.32 2.19
N LEU A 12 44.77 -37.99 2.68
CA LEU A 12 43.96 -36.91 2.18
C LEU A 12 44.51 -35.59 2.74
N VAL A 13 45.12 -34.79 1.88
CA VAL A 13 45.49 -33.41 2.17
C VAL A 13 44.17 -32.58 2.19
N SER A 14 43.72 -32.20 3.38
CA SER A 14 42.58 -31.32 3.55
C SER A 14 43.02 -29.88 3.23
N VAL A 15 42.60 -29.37 2.07
CA VAL A 15 42.67 -27.95 1.74
C VAL A 15 41.53 -27.26 2.47
N ILE A 16 41.82 -26.56 3.54
CA ILE A 16 40.85 -25.70 4.24
C ILE A 16 40.67 -24.46 3.36
N GLY A 17 39.65 -24.50 2.50
CA GLY A 17 39.15 -23.32 1.81
C GLY A 17 38.39 -22.45 2.80
N ILE A 18 38.95 -21.29 3.15
CA ILE A 18 38.20 -20.26 3.90
C ILE A 18 37.17 -19.67 2.95
N GLY A 19 35.97 -20.25 2.97
CA GLY A 19 34.81 -19.68 2.31
C GLY A 19 34.34 -18.43 3.04
N ILE A 20 34.58 -17.25 2.47
CA ILE A 20 33.92 -16.02 2.92
C ILE A 20 32.44 -16.18 2.59
N VAL A 21 31.62 -16.55 3.59
CA VAL A 21 30.19 -16.49 3.48
C VAL A 21 29.80 -15.01 3.57
N ALA A 22 29.59 -14.38 2.43
CA ALA A 22 28.98 -13.06 2.38
C ALA A 22 27.55 -13.19 2.90
N PHE A 23 27.32 -12.82 4.16
CA PHE A 23 25.98 -12.62 4.70
C PHE A 23 25.41 -11.38 4.01
N ALA A 24 24.64 -11.58 2.95
CA ALA A 24 23.78 -10.53 2.43
C ALA A 24 22.76 -10.25 3.53
N ILE A 25 22.91 -9.11 4.22
CA ILE A 25 21.86 -8.57 5.09
C ILE A 25 20.73 -8.19 4.14
N TYR A 26 19.72 -9.06 4.04
CA TYR A 26 18.47 -8.72 3.40
C TYR A 26 17.78 -7.75 4.37
N VAL A 27 17.90 -6.45 4.11
CA VAL A 27 17.08 -5.43 4.74
C VAL A 27 15.72 -5.57 4.06
N GLU A 28 14.79 -6.25 4.73
CA GLU A 28 13.40 -6.22 4.32
C GLU A 28 12.97 -4.74 4.32
N PRO A 29 12.35 -4.24 3.21
CA PRO A 29 11.77 -2.91 3.23
C PRO A 29 10.79 -2.85 4.40
N PRO A 30 10.65 -1.69 5.09
CA PRO A 30 9.65 -1.56 6.14
C PRO A 30 8.30 -1.96 5.54
N GLU A 31 7.75 -3.07 6.02
CA GLU A 31 6.37 -3.41 5.73
C GLU A 31 5.52 -2.30 6.35
N THR A 32 4.98 -1.42 5.52
CA THR A 32 3.94 -0.48 5.92
C THR A 32 2.66 -1.30 6.12
N SER A 33 2.71 -2.23 7.07
CA SER A 33 1.56 -3.03 7.42
C SER A 33 0.53 -2.11 8.06
N ILE A 34 -0.66 -2.07 7.47
CA ILE A 34 -1.83 -1.41 8.05
C ILE A 34 -2.01 -1.96 9.45
N ASN A 35 -1.76 -1.12 10.46
CA ASN A 35 -1.97 -1.50 11.85
C ASN A 35 -3.36 -1.03 12.32
N CYS A 36 -4.36 -1.87 12.10
CA CYS A 36 -5.73 -1.59 12.52
C CYS A 36 -5.92 -1.56 14.05
N ASP A 37 -4.91 -1.93 14.84
CA ASP A 37 -4.97 -1.82 16.31
C ASP A 37 -4.80 -0.36 16.79
N GLU A 38 -4.09 0.46 16.01
CA GLU A 38 -3.83 1.88 16.33
C GLU A 38 -4.68 2.84 15.48
N GLN A 39 -5.22 2.40 14.36
CA GLN A 39 -6.02 3.18 13.42
C GLN A 39 -7.48 2.75 13.44
N ILE A 40 -8.38 3.65 13.07
CA ILE A 40 -9.79 3.30 12.90
C ILE A 40 -9.93 2.67 11.51
N CYS A 41 -9.91 1.34 11.45
CA CYS A 41 -10.13 0.55 10.26
C CYS A 41 -11.59 0.10 10.18
N THR A 42 -12.17 0.17 9.00
CA THR A 42 -13.48 -0.39 8.68
C THR A 42 -13.31 -1.35 7.52
N THR A 43 -13.73 -2.60 7.69
CA THR A 43 -13.76 -3.60 6.61
C THR A 43 -15.10 -3.56 5.88
N GLY A 44 -15.09 -3.94 4.61
CA GLY A 44 -16.29 -3.94 3.78
C GLY A 44 -15.97 -4.13 2.29
N THR A 45 -16.81 -3.57 1.44
CA THR A 45 -16.65 -3.66 -0.02
C THR A 45 -16.80 -2.31 -0.70
N ILE A 46 -16.20 -2.15 -1.86
CA ILE A 46 -16.46 -1.00 -2.72
C ILE A 46 -17.85 -1.13 -3.34
N ALA A 47 -18.76 -0.23 -3.01
CA ALA A 47 -20.07 -0.19 -3.63
C ALA A 47 -20.01 0.48 -5.03
N GLN A 48 -19.22 1.55 -5.15
CA GLN A 48 -19.07 2.30 -6.39
C GLN A 48 -17.84 3.21 -6.35
N VAL A 49 -17.10 3.33 -7.44
CA VAL A 49 -16.17 4.43 -7.68
C VAL A 49 -16.97 5.58 -8.30
N VAL A 50 -17.00 6.74 -7.62
CA VAL A 50 -17.77 7.92 -8.06
C VAL A 50 -16.97 8.72 -9.09
N ASP A 51 -15.74 9.03 -8.72
CA ASP A 51 -14.70 9.68 -9.53
C ASP A 51 -13.31 9.18 -9.12
N GLY A 52 -12.23 9.77 -9.62
CA GLY A 52 -10.87 9.28 -9.37
C GLY A 52 -10.48 9.24 -7.89
N ASP A 53 -11.04 10.12 -7.06
CA ASP A 53 -10.65 10.26 -5.66
C ASP A 53 -11.83 10.15 -4.66
N THR A 54 -12.97 9.69 -5.12
CA THR A 54 -14.17 9.51 -4.29
C THR A 54 -14.81 8.15 -4.56
N VAL A 55 -15.00 7.36 -3.51
CA VAL A 55 -15.65 6.05 -3.59
C VAL A 55 -16.84 5.97 -2.64
N LYS A 56 -17.80 5.09 -2.95
CA LYS A 56 -18.80 4.61 -1.99
C LYS A 56 -18.36 3.26 -1.49
N PHE A 57 -18.38 3.12 -0.20
CA PHE A 57 -17.95 1.94 0.54
C PHE A 57 -19.15 1.40 1.33
N LEU A 58 -19.35 0.11 1.32
CA LEU A 58 -20.34 -0.58 2.13
C LEU A 58 -19.61 -1.37 3.21
N SER A 59 -19.75 -0.95 4.46
CA SER A 59 -19.14 -1.64 5.59
C SER A 59 -19.77 -3.02 5.82
N ASP A 60 -19.06 -3.91 6.51
CA ASP A 60 -19.58 -5.22 6.89
C ASP A 60 -20.82 -5.12 7.81
N ASP A 61 -20.98 -4.00 8.52
CA ASP A 61 -22.14 -3.68 9.34
C ASP A 61 -23.34 -3.15 8.53
N GLY A 62 -23.17 -2.96 7.21
CA GLY A 62 -24.21 -2.53 6.29
C GLY A 62 -24.37 -1.01 6.16
N GLU A 63 -23.43 -0.22 6.66
CA GLU A 63 -23.42 1.24 6.50
C GLU A 63 -22.78 1.63 5.16
N GLU A 64 -23.47 2.49 4.38
CA GLU A 64 -22.88 3.10 3.19
C GLU A 64 -22.11 4.38 3.57
N ILE A 65 -20.81 4.38 3.33
CA ILE A 65 -19.90 5.49 3.63
C ILE A 65 -19.41 6.07 2.30
N ARG A 66 -19.54 7.38 2.12
CA ARG A 66 -18.91 8.08 1.00
C ARG A 66 -17.53 8.55 1.45
N ILE A 67 -16.49 8.07 0.78
CA ILE A 67 -15.09 8.31 1.15
C ILE A 67 -14.42 9.19 0.11
N ARG A 68 -13.80 10.28 0.56
CA ARG A 68 -12.84 11.09 -0.18
C ARG A 68 -11.45 10.57 0.15
N LEU A 69 -10.67 10.22 -0.84
CA LEU A 69 -9.30 9.77 -0.64
C LEU A 69 -8.44 10.88 -0.02
N ALA A 70 -7.81 10.61 1.10
CA ALA A 70 -6.96 11.56 1.81
C ALA A 70 -5.74 11.96 0.97
N LEU A 71 -5.37 13.24 1.00
CA LEU A 71 -4.19 13.80 0.35
C LEU A 71 -4.13 13.67 -1.17
N VAL A 72 -5.19 13.22 -1.81
CA VAL A 72 -5.24 12.97 -3.26
C VAL A 72 -6.26 13.90 -3.91
N ASN A 73 -5.93 14.45 -5.07
CA ASN A 73 -6.83 15.28 -5.86
C ASN A 73 -6.77 14.84 -7.33
N SER A 74 -7.76 14.11 -7.78
CA SER A 74 -7.92 13.77 -9.19
C SER A 74 -8.66 14.88 -9.95
N PRO A 75 -8.51 14.96 -11.28
CA PRO A 75 -9.36 15.82 -12.10
C PRO A 75 -10.84 15.42 -11.93
N GLU A 76 -11.73 16.43 -11.98
CA GLU A 76 -13.17 16.18 -11.99
C GLU A 76 -13.56 15.41 -13.26
N ARG A 77 -14.63 14.61 -13.21
CA ARG A 77 -15.08 13.78 -14.35
C ARG A 77 -15.25 14.53 -15.67
N THR A 78 -15.56 15.82 -15.62
CA THR A 78 -15.76 16.68 -16.81
C THR A 78 -14.47 17.32 -17.32
N ASP A 79 -13.40 17.20 -16.56
CA ASP A 79 -12.10 17.76 -16.88
C ASP A 79 -11.23 16.75 -17.61
N GLU A 80 -10.18 17.23 -18.28
CA GLU A 80 -9.19 16.36 -18.93
C GLU A 80 -8.54 15.43 -17.92
N GLY A 81 -8.53 14.13 -18.20
CA GLY A 81 -7.98 13.10 -17.31
C GLY A 81 -8.97 12.57 -16.24
N GLY A 82 -10.16 13.20 -16.08
CA GLY A 82 -11.07 12.81 -15.01
C GLY A 82 -11.75 11.44 -15.23
N GLU A 83 -12.12 11.12 -16.47
CA GLU A 83 -12.70 9.80 -16.78
C GLU A 83 -11.62 8.71 -16.71
N GLU A 84 -10.38 9.00 -17.15
CA GLU A 84 -9.24 8.10 -17.06
C GLU A 84 -8.87 7.80 -15.61
N ALA A 85 -8.88 8.82 -14.74
CA ALA A 85 -8.65 8.64 -13.30
C ALA A 85 -9.72 7.74 -12.66
N LYS A 86 -10.98 7.94 -13.03
CA LYS A 86 -12.08 7.11 -12.56
C LYS A 86 -11.94 5.66 -13.05
N GLU A 87 -11.71 5.45 -14.36
CA GLU A 87 -11.51 4.11 -14.92
C GLU A 87 -10.32 3.38 -14.29
N PHE A 88 -9.23 4.12 -14.01
CA PHE A 88 -8.10 3.57 -13.30
C PHE A 88 -8.49 3.13 -11.89
N ALA A 89 -9.15 4.00 -11.10
CA ALA A 89 -9.64 3.66 -9.77
C ALA A 89 -10.58 2.44 -9.78
N GLU A 90 -11.51 2.36 -10.74
CA GLU A 90 -12.39 1.19 -10.93
C GLU A 90 -11.61 -0.09 -11.27
N SER A 91 -10.51 0.03 -12.01
CA SER A 91 -9.65 -1.12 -12.34
C SER A 91 -8.90 -1.68 -11.13
N LYS A 92 -8.57 -0.82 -10.15
CA LYS A 92 -7.85 -1.18 -8.93
C LYS A 92 -8.79 -1.59 -7.79
N CYS A 93 -9.93 -0.93 -7.71
CA CYS A 93 -10.96 -1.14 -6.70
C CYS A 93 -12.33 -1.35 -7.36
N PRO A 94 -12.54 -2.47 -8.08
CA PRO A 94 -13.82 -2.72 -8.73
C PRO A 94 -14.97 -2.84 -7.73
N SER A 95 -16.17 -2.49 -8.16
CA SER A 95 -17.38 -2.67 -7.34
C SER A 95 -17.53 -4.12 -6.88
N GLY A 96 -17.78 -4.32 -5.59
CA GLY A 96 -17.86 -5.62 -4.93
C GLY A 96 -16.51 -6.17 -4.44
N SER A 97 -15.37 -5.49 -4.67
CA SER A 97 -14.09 -5.92 -4.11
C SER A 97 -14.06 -5.73 -2.60
N GLU A 98 -13.53 -6.71 -1.88
CA GLU A 98 -13.19 -6.59 -0.46
C GLU A 98 -12.20 -5.46 -0.29
N SER A 99 -12.40 -4.65 0.75
CA SER A 99 -11.60 -3.46 0.97
C SER A 99 -11.54 -3.07 2.44
N VAL A 100 -10.50 -2.29 2.77
CA VAL A 100 -10.32 -1.68 4.08
C VAL A 100 -10.30 -0.17 3.91
N PHE A 101 -11.09 0.51 4.72
CA PHE A 101 -11.08 1.96 4.86
C PHE A 101 -10.40 2.34 6.18
N ILE A 102 -9.44 3.27 6.14
CA ILE A 102 -8.77 3.82 7.31
C ILE A 102 -9.11 5.30 7.39
N LEU A 103 -9.83 5.68 8.46
CA LEU A 103 -10.26 7.05 8.69
C LEU A 103 -9.08 7.98 9.00
N ASP A 104 -9.04 9.14 8.37
CA ASP A 104 -8.13 10.24 8.72
C ASP A 104 -8.76 11.12 9.80
N ARG A 105 -8.37 10.90 11.05
CA ARG A 105 -8.87 11.71 12.20
C ARG A 105 -8.37 13.15 12.20
N GLY A 106 -7.30 13.42 11.46
CA GLY A 106 -6.74 14.77 11.29
C GLY A 106 -7.57 15.65 10.37
N GLN A 107 -8.40 15.08 9.53
CA GLN A 107 -9.29 15.79 8.62
C GLN A 107 -10.76 15.64 9.06
N LYS A 108 -11.51 16.72 8.97
CA LYS A 108 -12.95 16.68 9.25
C LYS A 108 -13.72 16.20 8.02
N PRO A 109 -14.84 15.46 8.22
CA PRO A 109 -15.77 15.16 7.15
C PRO A 109 -16.16 16.42 6.38
N SER A 110 -16.25 16.30 5.06
CA SER A 110 -16.57 17.41 4.16
C SER A 110 -17.58 16.98 3.11
N PHE A 111 -18.67 17.71 2.99
CA PHE A 111 -19.76 17.41 2.03
C PHE A 111 -20.30 15.98 2.18
N ASP A 112 -20.61 15.57 3.40
CA ASP A 112 -21.11 14.23 3.75
C ASP A 112 -20.17 13.09 3.27
N ARG A 113 -18.86 13.35 3.29
CA ARG A 113 -17.82 12.36 2.98
C ARG A 113 -16.87 12.23 4.16
N GLU A 114 -16.55 11.02 4.53
CA GLU A 114 -15.38 10.72 5.36
C GLU A 114 -14.10 10.86 4.53
N VAL A 115 -12.98 11.09 5.19
CA VAL A 115 -11.67 11.25 4.54
C VAL A 115 -10.75 10.14 5.02
N GLY A 116 -10.01 9.49 4.12
CA GLY A 116 -9.07 8.44 4.55
C GLY A 116 -8.37 7.70 3.44
N LEU A 117 -7.74 6.59 3.82
CA LEU A 117 -7.10 5.66 2.89
C LEU A 117 -8.06 4.53 2.55
N VAL A 118 -7.99 4.06 1.31
CA VAL A 118 -8.75 2.91 0.83
C VAL A 118 -7.78 1.88 0.26
N PHE A 119 -7.95 0.63 0.69
CA PHE A 119 -7.16 -0.51 0.25
C PHE A 119 -8.08 -1.58 -0.31
N CYS A 120 -7.93 -1.91 -1.58
CA CYS A 120 -8.48 -3.12 -2.20
C CYS A 120 -7.36 -4.16 -2.40
N SER A 121 -6.12 -3.73 -2.29
CA SER A 121 -4.86 -4.46 -2.23
C SER A 121 -3.77 -3.49 -1.76
N GLU A 122 -2.56 -3.97 -1.50
CA GLU A 122 -1.39 -3.11 -1.33
C GLU A 122 -0.80 -2.72 -2.71
N PRO A 123 -0.34 -1.47 -2.87
CA PRO A 123 -0.50 -0.34 -1.96
C PRO A 123 -1.92 0.26 -1.98
N SER A 124 -2.16 1.32 -1.19
CA SER A 124 -3.46 2.01 -1.13
C SER A 124 -3.88 2.58 -2.49
N LEU A 125 -5.20 2.71 -2.71
CA LEU A 125 -5.71 3.39 -3.91
C LEU A 125 -5.20 4.84 -4.00
N ASN A 126 -5.02 5.51 -2.85
CA ASN A 126 -4.44 6.84 -2.74
C ASN A 126 -3.05 6.90 -3.41
N GLU A 127 -2.15 6.01 -3.01
CA GLU A 127 -0.80 5.91 -3.54
C GLU A 127 -0.80 5.50 -5.02
N LEU A 128 -1.62 4.51 -5.38
CA LEU A 128 -1.73 4.04 -6.77
C LEU A 128 -2.11 5.15 -7.75
N LEU A 129 -3.03 6.05 -7.37
CA LEU A 129 -3.44 7.16 -8.21
C LEU A 129 -2.30 8.16 -8.43
N LEU A 130 -1.50 8.46 -7.41
CA LEU A 130 -0.32 9.32 -7.51
C LEU A 130 0.78 8.67 -8.35
N ASP A 131 1.08 7.39 -8.09
CA ASP A 131 2.13 6.64 -8.78
C ASP A 131 1.87 6.47 -10.28
N ASN A 132 0.59 6.53 -10.69
CA ASN A 132 0.20 6.40 -12.10
C ASN A 132 -0.26 7.73 -12.73
N GLU A 133 0.01 8.87 -12.08
CA GLU A 133 -0.26 10.21 -12.60
C GLU A 133 -1.75 10.48 -12.88
N HIS A 134 -2.66 9.77 -12.18
CA HIS A 134 -4.11 9.97 -12.26
C HIS A 134 -4.63 10.97 -11.22
N ALA A 135 -3.76 11.45 -10.34
CA ALA A 135 -4.05 12.48 -9.37
C ALA A 135 -2.78 13.23 -8.96
N GLU A 136 -2.97 14.37 -8.31
CA GLU A 136 -1.92 15.16 -7.69
C GLU A 136 -2.04 15.08 -6.16
N LEU A 137 -0.92 15.28 -5.45
CA LEU A 137 -0.95 15.38 -4.00
C LEU A 137 -1.60 16.71 -3.59
N ASP A 138 -2.60 16.65 -2.70
CA ASP A 138 -3.18 17.85 -2.09
C ASP A 138 -2.37 18.29 -0.85
N THR A 139 -1.29 19.02 -1.09
CA THR A 139 -0.36 19.48 -0.06
C THR A 139 -0.98 20.36 1.02
N ARG A 140 -2.18 20.96 0.76
CA ARG A 140 -2.89 21.79 1.75
C ARG A 140 -3.26 21.04 3.01
N PHE A 141 -3.30 19.73 2.96
CA PHE A 141 -3.72 18.86 4.04
C PHE A 141 -2.59 18.09 4.71
N CYS A 142 -1.34 18.13 4.20
CA CYS A 142 -0.20 17.39 4.75
C CYS A 142 -0.04 17.54 6.27
N GLY A 143 0.01 18.77 6.75
CA GLY A 143 0.21 19.04 8.19
C GLY A 143 -1.01 18.76 9.10
N ARG A 144 -2.14 18.31 8.52
CA ARG A 144 -3.35 17.95 9.28
C ARG A 144 -3.69 16.47 9.17
N SER A 145 -3.40 15.87 8.04
CA SER A 145 -3.62 14.44 7.79
C SER A 145 -2.71 13.60 8.67
N GLU A 146 -3.24 12.53 9.25
CA GLU A 146 -2.42 11.52 9.93
C GLU A 146 -1.50 10.76 8.96
N PHE A 147 -1.75 10.88 7.66
CA PHE A 147 -1.02 10.20 6.59
C PHE A 147 0.05 11.07 5.92
N GLY A 148 0.19 12.34 6.32
CA GLY A 148 1.16 13.26 5.71
C GLY A 148 2.62 12.83 5.86
N GLY A 149 2.95 12.06 6.91
CA GLY A 149 4.27 11.51 7.15
C GLY A 149 4.53 10.14 6.52
N LEU A 150 3.58 9.56 5.76
CA LEU A 150 3.81 8.31 5.04
C LEU A 150 4.79 8.51 3.89
N ASP A 151 5.61 7.49 3.60
CA ASP A 151 6.67 7.55 2.60
C ASP A 151 6.18 8.05 1.24
N TRP A 152 5.01 7.59 0.79
CA TRP A 152 4.44 8.04 -0.45
C TRP A 152 4.00 9.52 -0.40
N ALA A 153 3.41 9.98 0.74
CA ALA A 153 3.00 11.36 0.87
C ALA A 153 4.21 12.31 0.86
N VAL A 154 5.29 11.94 1.55
CA VAL A 154 6.58 12.65 1.54
C VAL A 154 7.20 12.64 0.15
N LYS A 155 7.21 11.48 -0.54
CA LYS A 155 7.69 11.33 -1.92
C LYS A 155 7.04 12.32 -2.89
N TYR A 156 5.74 12.62 -2.70
CA TYR A 156 4.97 13.51 -3.56
C TYR A 156 4.89 14.95 -3.07
N GLY A 157 5.47 15.29 -1.91
CA GLY A 157 5.67 16.67 -1.45
C GLY A 157 4.97 17.07 -0.17
N CYS A 158 4.56 16.11 0.69
CA CYS A 158 4.28 16.40 2.08
C CYS A 158 5.63 16.51 2.82
N ASP A 159 6.15 17.72 2.91
CA ASP A 159 7.33 18.01 3.72
C ASP A 159 6.90 18.24 5.18
N ASP A 160 7.79 17.87 6.16
CA ASP A 160 7.62 18.10 7.59
C ASP A 160 7.63 19.59 7.99
#